data_ed5b04c5bc309a2d481692599de731b4
#
_entry.id   ed5b04c5bc309a2d481692599de731b4
#
_cell.length_a   1.000
_cell.length_b   1.000
_cell.length_c   1.000
_cell.angle_alpha   90.00
_cell.angle_beta   90.00
_cell.angle_gamma   90.00
#
_symmetry.space_group_name_H-M   'P 1'
#
loop_
_entity.id
_entity.type
_entity.pdbx_description
1 polymer ?
#
loop_
_entity_poly.entity_id
_entity_poly.type
_entity_poly.pdbx_seq_one_letter_code
_entity_poly.pdbx_strand_id
1 'polypeptide(L)'
;MKHKLILSLGLILTISLNACDRENLTPKPPTYLKADLPEHSYHKENFPAPFSCDVSDLFTLKNTLKCDSNYCEQEIDMGRAINGSINLFYKRLANKDSLPALINFSNKEVDFHKIKADKIDFDQIIDQENKVFGTIFELKGDVATNYQFYLTDSVQHFLRGEVILNCVPNYDSLRNVLVYIKDDLDVMMNTLSWKSN
;
A
#
# COMPACT_ATOMS: atom_id res chain seq x y z
N MET A 1 -44.68 31.18 55.07
CA MET A 1 -44.06 31.64 53.81
C MET A 1 -42.72 30.94 53.46
N LYS A 2 -41.82 30.73 54.43
CA LYS A 2 -40.49 30.10 54.21
C LYS A 2 -40.54 28.67 53.61
N HIS A 3 -41.48 27.81 54.11
CA HIS A 3 -41.60 26.43 53.60
C HIS A 3 -42.09 26.33 52.18
N LYS A 4 -42.98 27.24 51.72
CA LYS A 4 -43.42 27.25 50.29
C LYS A 4 -42.29 27.68 49.33
N LEU A 5 -41.42 28.59 49.81
CA LEU A 5 -40.27 29.06 49.05
C LEU A 5 -39.21 27.96 48.89
N ILE A 6 -38.96 27.18 49.93
CA ILE A 6 -38.01 26.06 49.90
C ILE A 6 -38.53 24.93 49.01
N LEU A 7 -39.83 24.64 49.03
CA LEU A 7 -40.43 23.62 48.15
C LEU A 7 -40.37 24.02 46.67
N SER A 8 -40.61 25.31 46.35
CA SER A 8 -40.51 25.80 44.97
C SER A 8 -39.07 25.82 44.44
N LEU A 9 -38.11 26.15 45.31
CA LEU A 9 -36.69 26.13 44.95
C LEU A 9 -36.18 24.69 44.73
N GLY A 10 -36.64 23.71 45.52
CA GLY A 10 -36.34 22.29 45.34
C GLY A 10 -36.93 21.71 44.05
N LEU A 11 -38.13 22.12 43.65
CA LEU A 11 -38.78 21.68 42.41
C LEU A 11 -38.08 22.24 41.14
N ILE A 12 -37.60 23.47 41.20
CA ILE A 12 -36.84 24.08 40.08
C ILE A 12 -35.48 23.38 39.92
N LEU A 13 -34.80 22.99 41.00
CA LEU A 13 -33.52 22.32 40.96
C LEU A 13 -33.60 20.88 40.38
N THR A 14 -34.75 20.19 40.60
CA THR A 14 -34.94 18.83 40.06
C THR A 14 -35.25 18.83 38.55
N ILE A 15 -35.80 19.89 38.01
CA ILE A 15 -36.10 20.02 36.55
C ILE A 15 -34.83 20.29 35.74
N SER A 16 -33.84 20.99 36.31
CA SER A 16 -32.60 21.32 35.62
C SER A 16 -31.62 20.13 35.44
N LEU A 17 -31.87 19.00 36.15
CA LEU A 17 -30.98 17.81 36.04
C LEU A 17 -31.34 16.85 34.92
N ASN A 18 -32.45 17.05 34.21
CA ASN A 18 -32.87 16.20 33.07
C ASN A 18 -32.52 16.74 31.69
N ALA A 19 -31.77 17.83 31.61
CA ALA A 19 -31.34 18.43 30.32
C ALA A 19 -29.99 17.87 29.82
N CYS A 20 -29.67 16.60 30.13
CA CYS A 20 -28.67 15.88 29.33
C CYS A 20 -29.38 15.28 28.11
N ASP A 21 -29.54 16.10 27.08
CA ASP A 21 -29.77 15.58 25.73
C ASP A 21 -28.59 14.65 25.42
N ARG A 22 -28.88 13.34 25.39
CA ARG A 22 -27.99 12.38 24.72
C ARG A 22 -28.08 12.74 23.25
N GLU A 23 -27.17 13.59 22.77
CA GLU A 23 -26.90 13.66 21.36
C GLU A 23 -26.73 12.22 20.88
N ASN A 24 -27.68 11.76 20.13
CA ASN A 24 -27.51 10.53 19.35
C ASN A 24 -26.33 10.83 18.43
N LEU A 25 -25.14 10.42 18.83
CA LEU A 25 -23.95 10.47 18.01
C LEU A 25 -24.22 9.54 16.80
N THR A 26 -24.88 10.09 15.80
CA THR A 26 -24.97 9.41 14.50
C THR A 26 -23.53 9.22 14.04
N PRO A 27 -23.04 7.98 13.84
CA PRO A 27 -21.71 7.77 13.32
C PRO A 27 -21.54 8.59 12.08
N LYS A 28 -20.50 9.44 12.01
CA LYS A 28 -20.20 10.16 10.78
C LYS A 28 -20.03 9.12 9.67
N PRO A 29 -20.62 9.35 8.49
CA PRO A 29 -20.37 8.47 7.37
C PRO A 29 -18.87 8.39 7.12
N PRO A 30 -18.33 7.24 6.70
CA PRO A 30 -16.91 7.10 6.42
C PRO A 30 -16.48 8.20 5.44
N THR A 31 -15.51 8.99 5.85
CA THR A 31 -14.97 10.09 5.03
C THR A 31 -13.83 9.50 4.20
N TYR A 32 -14.05 9.31 2.93
CA TYR A 32 -12.99 8.91 1.99
C TYR A 32 -12.15 10.13 1.61
N LEU A 33 -10.85 9.92 1.46
CA LEU A 33 -9.99 10.92 0.86
C LEU A 33 -10.43 11.09 -0.61
N LYS A 34 -10.94 12.27 -0.95
CA LYS A 34 -11.20 12.60 -2.34
C LYS A 34 -9.86 12.97 -2.98
N ALA A 35 -9.16 12.01 -3.52
CA ALA A 35 -8.02 12.25 -4.39
C ALA A 35 -8.57 12.46 -5.81
N ASP A 36 -8.27 13.61 -6.41
CA ASP A 36 -8.52 13.85 -7.84
C ASP A 36 -7.37 13.16 -8.61
N LEU A 37 -7.52 11.85 -8.82
CA LEU A 37 -6.56 11.04 -9.56
C LEU A 37 -6.88 11.17 -11.06
N PRO A 38 -5.87 11.38 -11.93
CA PRO A 38 -6.08 11.45 -13.37
C PRO A 38 -6.44 10.08 -13.96
N GLU A 39 -6.85 10.07 -15.22
CA GLU A 39 -6.99 8.81 -15.95
C GLU A 39 -5.64 8.11 -16.06
N HIS A 40 -5.67 6.77 -16.04
CA HIS A 40 -4.46 5.97 -16.18
C HIS A 40 -3.82 6.15 -17.56
N SER A 41 -2.54 6.42 -17.58
CA SER A 41 -1.72 6.43 -18.79
C SER A 41 -0.33 5.89 -18.44
N TYR A 42 0.33 5.24 -19.39
CA TYR A 42 1.53 4.45 -19.14
C TYR A 42 2.60 4.69 -20.19
N HIS A 43 3.84 4.59 -19.77
CA HIS A 43 5.00 4.55 -20.68
C HIS A 43 5.94 3.41 -20.30
N LYS A 44 6.71 2.95 -21.26
CA LYS A 44 7.72 1.92 -21.03
C LYS A 44 8.93 2.52 -20.32
N GLU A 45 9.25 1.99 -19.14
CA GLU A 45 10.42 2.38 -18.38
C GLU A 45 11.51 1.32 -18.44
N ASN A 46 12.76 1.79 -18.60
CA ASN A 46 13.95 0.95 -18.63
C ASN A 46 14.76 1.15 -17.36
N PHE A 47 14.65 0.21 -16.43
CA PHE A 47 15.36 0.30 -15.17
C PHE A 47 16.87 0.09 -15.29
N PRO A 48 17.67 0.63 -14.36
CA PRO A 48 19.09 0.31 -14.24
C PRO A 48 19.35 -1.19 -14.02
N ALA A 49 18.45 -1.88 -13.30
CA ALA A 49 18.41 -3.33 -13.21
C ALA A 49 17.94 -3.98 -14.51
N PRO A 50 18.26 -5.28 -14.79
CA PRO A 50 18.00 -5.91 -16.05
C PRO A 50 16.53 -6.31 -16.25
N PHE A 51 15.63 -5.34 -16.18
CA PHE A 51 14.22 -5.48 -16.53
C PHE A 51 13.65 -4.17 -17.08
N SER A 52 12.50 -4.25 -17.71
CA SER A 52 11.67 -3.12 -18.11
C SER A 52 10.21 -3.47 -17.88
N CYS A 53 9.37 -2.49 -17.64
CA CYS A 53 7.92 -2.63 -17.59
C CYS A 53 7.26 -1.30 -17.96
N ASP A 54 5.95 -1.31 -18.13
CA ASP A 54 5.18 -0.08 -18.26
C ASP A 54 4.88 0.47 -16.86
N VAL A 55 5.09 1.76 -16.68
CA VAL A 55 4.81 2.48 -15.44
C VAL A 55 3.86 3.64 -15.72
N SER A 56 3.08 4.03 -14.71
CA SER A 56 2.18 5.17 -14.81
C SER A 56 2.94 6.46 -15.15
N ASP A 57 2.35 7.30 -16.00
CA ASP A 57 2.91 8.62 -16.36
C ASP A 57 3.00 9.58 -15.17
N LEU A 58 2.32 9.27 -14.07
CA LEU A 58 2.46 9.96 -12.80
C LEU A 58 3.78 9.64 -12.09
N PHE A 59 4.39 8.52 -12.42
CA PHE A 59 5.52 7.99 -11.68
C PHE A 59 6.84 8.55 -12.22
N THR A 60 7.76 8.79 -11.30
CA THR A 60 9.09 9.29 -11.64
C THR A 60 10.16 8.47 -10.92
N LEU A 61 11.12 7.94 -11.68
CA LEU A 61 12.26 7.26 -11.08
C LEU A 61 13.11 8.28 -10.32
N LYS A 62 13.33 8.01 -9.04
CA LYS A 62 14.31 8.74 -8.25
C LYS A 62 15.72 8.27 -8.59
N ASN A 63 16.70 9.07 -8.20
CA ASN A 63 18.09 8.64 -8.33
C ASN A 63 18.31 7.31 -7.63
N THR A 64 18.91 6.37 -8.35
CA THR A 64 19.23 5.03 -7.84
C THR A 64 20.13 5.14 -6.62
N LEU A 65 19.71 4.56 -5.50
CA LEU A 65 20.46 4.61 -4.25
C LEU A 65 21.72 3.75 -4.32
N LYS A 66 21.59 2.56 -4.89
CA LYS A 66 22.68 1.62 -5.09
C LYS A 66 22.32 0.65 -6.21
N CYS A 67 23.17 0.54 -7.21
CA CYS A 67 22.95 -0.37 -8.33
C CYS A 67 24.28 -0.91 -8.86
N ASP A 68 24.41 -2.22 -8.91
CA ASP A 68 25.48 -2.94 -9.57
C ASP A 68 24.91 -4.12 -10.39
N SER A 69 25.75 -4.95 -10.97
CA SER A 69 25.32 -6.07 -11.81
C SER A 69 24.50 -7.15 -11.07
N ASN A 70 24.56 -7.20 -9.74
CA ASN A 70 23.94 -8.23 -8.92
C ASN A 70 22.83 -7.72 -8.01
N TYR A 71 22.81 -6.42 -7.75
CA TYR A 71 21.88 -5.81 -6.81
C TYR A 71 21.51 -4.39 -7.25
N CYS A 72 20.25 -4.02 -7.12
CA CYS A 72 19.80 -2.68 -7.41
C CYS A 72 18.63 -2.28 -6.48
N GLU A 73 18.75 -1.12 -5.85
CA GLU A 73 17.66 -0.47 -5.13
C GLU A 73 17.18 0.73 -5.94
N GLN A 74 15.90 0.76 -6.25
CA GLN A 74 15.29 1.83 -7.03
C GLN A 74 14.03 2.31 -6.33
N GLU A 75 13.92 3.61 -6.12
CA GLU A 75 12.70 4.26 -5.68
C GLU A 75 11.95 4.86 -6.87
N ILE A 76 10.66 4.64 -6.93
CA ILE A 76 9.72 5.28 -7.85
C ILE A 76 8.82 6.20 -7.04
N ASP A 77 8.87 7.51 -7.29
CA ASP A 77 7.95 8.49 -6.72
C ASP A 77 6.62 8.41 -7.47
N MET A 78 5.53 8.17 -6.78
CA MET A 78 4.18 8.10 -7.35
C MET A 78 3.52 9.47 -7.53
N GLY A 79 4.27 10.54 -7.36
CA GLY A 79 3.79 11.92 -7.58
C GLY A 79 2.96 12.47 -6.42
N ARG A 80 2.62 13.76 -6.55
CA ARG A 80 1.93 14.50 -5.48
C ARG A 80 0.50 14.06 -5.25
N ALA A 81 -0.18 13.56 -6.27
CA ALA A 81 -1.57 13.12 -6.17
C ALA A 81 -1.73 11.90 -5.27
N ILE A 82 -0.77 10.98 -5.29
CA ILE A 82 -0.74 9.76 -4.48
C ILE A 82 0.04 9.98 -3.19
N ASN A 83 1.12 10.79 -3.24
CA ASN A 83 2.03 11.08 -2.12
C ASN A 83 2.62 9.80 -1.52
N GLY A 84 3.31 9.05 -2.34
CA GLY A 84 3.92 7.79 -1.93
C GLY A 84 5.05 7.37 -2.86
N SER A 85 5.62 6.22 -2.58
CA SER A 85 6.67 5.62 -3.40
C SER A 85 6.52 4.11 -3.51
N ILE A 86 7.11 3.56 -4.59
CA ILE A 86 7.35 2.14 -4.74
C ILE A 86 8.85 1.91 -4.59
N ASN A 87 9.25 1.13 -3.60
CA ASN A 87 10.64 0.74 -3.41
C ASN A 87 10.87 -0.62 -4.06
N LEU A 88 11.77 -0.66 -5.02
CA LEU A 88 12.14 -1.87 -5.75
C LEU A 88 13.52 -2.35 -5.32
N PHE A 89 13.64 -3.65 -5.08
CA PHE A 89 14.86 -4.35 -4.69
C PHE A 89 15.10 -5.49 -5.68
N TYR A 90 16.02 -5.27 -6.61
CA TYR A 90 16.44 -6.30 -7.56
C TYR A 90 17.64 -7.05 -7.01
N LYS A 91 17.65 -8.36 -7.18
CA LYS A 91 18.79 -9.22 -6.88
C LYS A 91 18.97 -10.28 -7.94
N ARG A 92 20.20 -10.42 -8.45
CA ARG A 92 20.58 -11.53 -9.30
C ARG A 92 20.75 -12.79 -8.44
N LEU A 93 20.15 -13.88 -8.90
CA LEU A 93 20.29 -15.18 -8.23
C LEU A 93 21.69 -15.73 -8.49
N ALA A 94 22.42 -16.05 -7.45
CA ALA A 94 23.74 -16.69 -7.57
C ALA A 94 23.60 -18.14 -8.09
N ASN A 95 22.53 -18.82 -7.67
CA ASN A 95 22.12 -20.14 -8.10
C ASN A 95 20.63 -20.33 -7.76
N LYS A 96 20.03 -21.43 -8.22
CA LYS A 96 18.61 -21.74 -7.96
C LYS A 96 18.30 -21.95 -6.48
N ASP A 97 19.28 -22.35 -5.68
CA ASP A 97 19.10 -22.64 -4.25
C ASP A 97 18.93 -21.35 -3.41
N SER A 98 19.30 -20.18 -3.99
CA SER A 98 19.09 -18.89 -3.33
C SER A 98 17.64 -18.38 -3.41
N LEU A 99 16.84 -18.83 -4.37
CA LEU A 99 15.47 -18.38 -4.57
C LEU A 99 14.55 -18.65 -3.37
N PRO A 100 14.52 -19.86 -2.79
CA PRO A 100 13.67 -20.13 -1.62
C PRO A 100 13.96 -19.21 -0.43
N ALA A 101 15.22 -18.85 -0.22
CA ALA A 101 15.61 -17.94 0.84
C ALA A 101 15.07 -16.53 0.63
N LEU A 102 15.08 -16.03 -0.63
CA LEU A 102 14.53 -14.70 -0.99
C LEU A 102 13.00 -14.67 -0.90
N ILE A 103 12.34 -15.74 -1.35
CA ILE A 103 10.87 -15.87 -1.20
C ILE A 103 10.50 -15.90 0.29
N ASN A 104 11.20 -16.69 1.10
CA ASN A 104 10.97 -16.75 2.54
C ASN A 104 11.23 -15.40 3.22
N PHE A 105 12.24 -14.66 2.78
CA PHE A 105 12.48 -13.31 3.26
C PHE A 105 11.30 -12.40 2.93
N SER A 106 10.83 -12.39 1.67
CA SER A 106 9.68 -11.57 1.26
C SER A 106 8.41 -11.91 2.05
N ASN A 107 8.13 -13.19 2.29
CA ASN A 107 7.00 -13.62 3.10
C ASN A 107 7.13 -13.15 4.56
N LYS A 108 8.33 -13.16 5.14
CA LYS A 108 8.58 -12.64 6.50
C LYS A 108 8.32 -11.13 6.58
N GLU A 109 8.71 -10.37 5.57
CA GLU A 109 8.43 -8.92 5.52
C GLU A 109 6.91 -8.66 5.53
N VAL A 110 6.13 -9.45 4.78
CA VAL A 110 4.66 -9.39 4.84
C VAL A 110 4.16 -9.76 6.25
N ASP A 111 4.71 -10.80 6.85
CA ASP A 111 4.32 -11.29 8.18
C ASP A 111 4.52 -10.26 9.31
N PHE A 112 5.49 -9.35 9.18
CA PHE A 112 5.68 -8.25 10.14
C PHE A 112 4.43 -7.36 10.29
N HIS A 113 3.62 -7.27 9.24
CA HIS A 113 2.42 -6.43 9.25
C HIS A 113 1.18 -7.14 9.81
N LYS A 114 1.23 -8.45 10.08
CA LYS A 114 0.08 -9.24 10.59
C LYS A 114 -0.55 -8.68 11.87
N ILE A 115 0.24 -8.00 12.71
CA ILE A 115 -0.25 -7.42 13.97
C ILE A 115 -1.21 -6.26 13.73
N LYS A 116 -1.04 -5.52 12.61
CA LYS A 116 -1.83 -4.33 12.26
C LYS A 116 -2.75 -4.54 11.05
N ALA A 117 -2.54 -5.62 10.31
CA ALA A 117 -3.39 -5.96 9.18
C ALA A 117 -4.64 -6.69 9.66
N ASP A 118 -5.80 -6.24 9.22
CA ASP A 118 -7.09 -6.92 9.43
C ASP A 118 -7.18 -8.17 8.56
N LYS A 119 -6.62 -8.10 7.35
CA LYS A 119 -6.60 -9.19 6.38
C LYS A 119 -5.39 -9.05 5.46
N ILE A 120 -4.81 -10.18 5.06
CA ILE A 120 -3.79 -10.25 4.01
C ILE A 120 -4.33 -11.18 2.92
N ASP A 121 -4.55 -10.60 1.75
CA ASP A 121 -4.89 -11.34 0.53
C ASP A 121 -3.64 -11.46 -0.35
N PHE A 122 -3.61 -12.44 -1.23
CA PHE A 122 -2.52 -12.60 -2.19
C PHE A 122 -3.03 -13.14 -3.52
N ASP A 123 -2.42 -12.66 -4.60
CA ASP A 123 -2.63 -13.14 -5.96
C ASP A 123 -1.33 -13.66 -6.55
N GLN A 124 -1.40 -14.78 -7.26
CA GLN A 124 -0.26 -15.34 -7.98
C GLN A 124 -0.12 -14.71 -9.36
N ILE A 125 1.10 -14.39 -9.72
CA ILE A 125 1.46 -13.88 -11.04
C ILE A 125 2.13 -15.02 -11.80
N ILE A 126 1.55 -15.40 -12.95
CA ILE A 126 2.04 -16.51 -13.77
C ILE A 126 2.01 -16.06 -15.25
N ASP A 127 3.13 -15.57 -15.75
CA ASP A 127 3.33 -15.26 -17.15
C ASP A 127 4.41 -16.20 -17.72
N GLN A 128 3.96 -17.20 -18.45
CA GLN A 128 4.82 -18.22 -19.06
C GLN A 128 5.62 -17.67 -20.25
N GLU A 129 5.06 -16.69 -20.96
CA GLU A 129 5.66 -16.11 -22.15
C GLU A 129 6.88 -15.25 -21.79
N ASN A 130 6.71 -14.35 -20.84
CA ASN A 130 7.77 -13.46 -20.36
C ASN A 130 8.59 -14.08 -19.20
N LYS A 131 8.25 -15.30 -18.78
CA LYS A 131 8.87 -16.01 -17.64
C LYS A 131 8.83 -15.16 -16.37
N VAL A 132 7.68 -14.59 -16.06
CA VAL A 132 7.46 -13.80 -14.85
C VAL A 132 6.56 -14.59 -13.93
N PHE A 133 7.09 -14.94 -12.77
CA PHE A 133 6.40 -15.69 -11.72
C PHE A 133 6.52 -14.95 -10.41
N GLY A 134 5.47 -14.93 -9.61
CA GLY A 134 5.54 -14.24 -8.33
C GLY A 134 4.24 -14.19 -7.56
N THR A 135 4.22 -13.32 -6.58
CA THR A 135 3.05 -13.08 -5.73
C THR A 135 2.97 -11.61 -5.39
N ILE A 136 1.77 -11.05 -5.48
CA ILE A 136 1.44 -9.77 -4.88
C ILE A 136 0.59 -10.01 -3.63
N PHE A 137 0.89 -9.30 -2.56
CA PHE A 137 0.17 -9.29 -1.30
C PHE A 137 -0.54 -7.96 -1.13
N GLU A 138 -1.83 -8.00 -0.81
CA GLU A 138 -2.63 -6.86 -0.40
C GLU A 138 -2.87 -6.95 1.11
N LEU A 139 -2.35 -5.98 1.85
CA LEU A 139 -2.48 -5.89 3.30
C LEU A 139 -3.56 -4.86 3.64
N LYS A 140 -4.73 -5.35 4.03
CA LYS A 140 -5.88 -4.53 4.44
C LYS A 140 -5.78 -4.19 5.91
N GLY A 141 -5.98 -2.93 6.25
CA GLY A 141 -5.85 -2.40 7.60
C GLY A 141 -4.88 -1.21 7.68
N ASP A 142 -4.66 -0.70 8.88
CA ASP A 142 -3.85 0.49 9.14
C ASP A 142 -2.35 0.13 9.20
N VAL A 143 -1.84 -0.39 8.08
CA VAL A 143 -0.45 -0.83 7.91
C VAL A 143 0.40 0.22 7.18
N ALA A 144 1.71 0.19 7.37
CA ALA A 144 2.63 1.13 6.72
C ALA A 144 2.79 0.87 5.22
N THR A 145 2.58 -0.36 4.77
CA THR A 145 2.62 -0.77 3.36
C THR A 145 1.42 -1.66 3.06
N ASN A 146 0.59 -1.24 2.11
CA ASN A 146 -0.61 -1.98 1.74
C ASN A 146 -0.36 -2.96 0.58
N TYR A 147 0.71 -2.78 -0.20
CA TYR A 147 1.10 -3.70 -1.26
C TYR A 147 2.56 -4.07 -1.14
N GLN A 148 2.82 -5.37 -1.18
CA GLN A 148 4.15 -5.94 -1.33
C GLN A 148 4.10 -7.02 -2.42
N PHE A 149 5.17 -7.19 -3.16
CA PHE A 149 5.23 -8.23 -4.18
C PHE A 149 6.65 -8.74 -4.36
N TYR A 150 6.77 -9.90 -4.95
CA TYR A 150 8.01 -10.37 -5.54
C TYR A 150 7.75 -11.02 -6.90
N LEU A 151 8.71 -10.87 -7.81
CA LEU A 151 8.71 -11.42 -9.15
C LEU A 151 10.07 -12.10 -9.43
N THR A 152 10.06 -13.17 -10.21
CA THR A 152 11.26 -13.92 -10.56
C THR A 152 11.08 -14.65 -11.89
N ASP A 153 12.17 -14.91 -12.60
CA ASP A 153 12.20 -15.86 -13.72
C ASP A 153 12.54 -17.29 -13.27
N SER A 154 12.67 -17.50 -11.95
CA SER A 154 13.07 -18.74 -11.29
C SER A 154 14.51 -19.21 -11.59
N VAL A 155 15.31 -18.42 -12.32
CA VAL A 155 16.65 -18.82 -12.78
C VAL A 155 17.74 -17.80 -12.41
N GLN A 156 17.54 -16.54 -12.77
CA GLN A 156 18.55 -15.48 -12.65
C GLN A 156 18.08 -14.21 -11.95
N HIS A 157 16.80 -13.92 -12.00
CA HIS A 157 16.25 -12.64 -11.59
C HIS A 157 15.30 -12.78 -10.41
N PHE A 158 15.45 -11.89 -9.44
CA PHE A 158 14.50 -11.72 -8.34
C PHE A 158 14.29 -10.23 -8.12
N LEU A 159 13.04 -9.80 -8.14
CA LEU A 159 12.60 -8.44 -7.88
C LEU A 159 11.58 -8.47 -6.74
N ARG A 160 11.81 -7.68 -5.68
CA ARG A 160 10.83 -7.40 -4.64
C ARG A 160 10.42 -5.95 -4.72
N GLY A 161 9.16 -5.67 -4.45
CA GLY A 161 8.65 -4.32 -4.36
C GLY A 161 7.75 -4.14 -3.16
N GLU A 162 7.69 -2.90 -2.67
CA GLU A 162 6.76 -2.48 -1.61
C GLU A 162 6.28 -1.07 -1.87
N VAL A 163 5.00 -0.82 -1.56
CA VAL A 163 4.36 0.50 -1.69
C VAL A 163 4.32 1.17 -0.34
N ILE A 164 4.83 2.39 -0.25
CA ILE A 164 4.81 3.21 0.95
C ILE A 164 4.06 4.51 0.65
N LEU A 165 3.03 4.81 1.44
CA LEU A 165 2.30 6.08 1.39
C LEU A 165 2.82 7.02 2.49
N ASN A 166 3.08 8.28 2.14
CA ASN A 166 3.58 9.30 3.06
C ASN A 166 2.43 9.95 3.85
N CYS A 167 1.62 9.13 4.51
CA CYS A 167 0.50 9.56 5.32
C CYS A 167 0.32 8.65 6.54
N VAL A 168 -0.49 9.11 7.50
CA VAL A 168 -0.90 8.23 8.59
C VAL A 168 -1.76 7.11 8.02
N PRO A 169 -1.43 5.83 8.30
CA PRO A 169 -2.20 4.72 7.83
C PRO A 169 -3.67 4.82 8.27
N ASN A 170 -4.58 4.78 7.29
CA ASN A 170 -6.02 4.74 7.48
C ASN A 170 -6.63 4.09 6.25
N TYR A 171 -6.78 2.77 6.29
CA TYR A 171 -7.18 1.95 5.15
C TYR A 171 -8.49 2.42 4.51
N ASP A 172 -9.51 2.70 5.33
CA ASP A 172 -10.81 3.11 4.81
C ASP A 172 -10.75 4.43 4.04
N SER A 173 -10.00 5.41 4.55
CA SER A 173 -9.81 6.70 3.87
C SER A 173 -8.99 6.59 2.59
N LEU A 174 -8.06 5.64 2.53
CA LEU A 174 -7.13 5.45 1.42
C LEU A 174 -7.67 4.50 0.34
N ARG A 175 -8.81 3.85 0.56
CA ARG A 175 -9.32 2.77 -0.31
C ARG A 175 -9.30 3.12 -1.80
N ASN A 176 -9.76 4.30 -2.20
CA ASN A 176 -9.80 4.69 -3.61
C ASN A 176 -8.39 4.87 -4.20
N VAL A 177 -7.46 5.43 -3.40
CA VAL A 177 -6.06 5.57 -3.80
C VAL A 177 -5.39 4.21 -3.91
N LEU A 178 -5.69 3.29 -2.99
CA LEU A 178 -5.14 1.93 -3.01
C LEU A 178 -5.63 1.14 -4.23
N VAL A 179 -6.92 1.26 -4.60
CA VAL A 179 -7.44 0.63 -5.83
C VAL A 179 -6.71 1.19 -7.06
N TYR A 180 -6.55 2.51 -7.15
CA TYR A 180 -5.82 3.14 -8.24
C TYR A 180 -4.37 2.63 -8.34
N ILE A 181 -3.66 2.56 -7.22
CA ILE A 181 -2.29 2.01 -7.17
C ILE A 181 -2.27 0.55 -7.60
N LYS A 182 -3.28 -0.26 -7.20
CA LYS A 182 -3.34 -1.67 -7.60
C LYS A 182 -3.41 -1.83 -9.11
N ASP A 183 -4.23 -1.01 -9.78
CA ASP A 183 -4.35 -1.03 -11.24
C ASP A 183 -2.99 -0.70 -11.91
N ASP A 184 -2.27 0.31 -11.41
CA ASP A 184 -0.93 0.67 -11.91
C ASP A 184 0.11 -0.45 -11.64
N LEU A 185 0.06 -1.09 -10.46
CA LEU A 185 0.92 -2.23 -10.14
C LEU A 185 0.63 -3.43 -11.05
N ASP A 186 -0.65 -3.70 -11.34
CA ASP A 186 -1.03 -4.80 -12.24
C ASP A 186 -0.48 -4.59 -13.65
N VAL A 187 -0.53 -3.36 -14.18
CA VAL A 187 0.10 -3.03 -15.46
C VAL A 187 1.62 -3.24 -15.40
N MET A 188 2.28 -2.73 -14.35
CA MET A 188 3.72 -2.87 -14.16
C MET A 188 4.15 -4.35 -14.12
N MET A 189 3.41 -5.21 -13.41
CA MET A 189 3.73 -6.63 -13.29
C MET A 189 3.41 -7.42 -14.57
N ASN A 190 2.29 -7.11 -15.25
CA ASN A 190 1.87 -7.80 -16.46
C ASN A 190 2.70 -7.41 -17.71
N THR A 191 3.39 -6.29 -17.67
CA THR A 191 4.26 -5.83 -18.77
C THR A 191 5.75 -6.03 -18.48
N LEU A 192 6.07 -6.60 -17.30
CA LEU A 192 7.47 -6.82 -16.94
C LEU A 192 8.16 -7.78 -17.90
N SER A 193 9.33 -7.40 -18.32
CA SER A 193 10.19 -8.19 -19.20
C SER A 193 11.63 -8.16 -18.71
N TRP A 194 12.21 -9.33 -18.51
CA TRP A 194 13.61 -9.47 -18.14
C TRP A 194 14.51 -9.22 -19.35
N LYS A 195 15.56 -8.43 -19.17
CA LYS A 195 16.55 -8.19 -20.22
C LYS A 195 17.56 -9.35 -20.23
N SER A 196 17.78 -9.90 -21.42
CA SER A 196 18.90 -10.83 -21.62
C SER A 196 20.22 -10.07 -21.47
N ASN A 197 21.16 -10.65 -20.75
CA ASN A 197 22.56 -10.16 -20.70
C ASN A 197 23.29 -10.57 -21.96
#